data_0de0096370392d0361e6f185862e85f5
#
_entry.id   0de0096370392d0361e6f185862e85f5
#
_cell.length_a   1.000
_cell.length_b   1.000
_cell.length_c   1.000
_cell.angle_alpha   90.00
_cell.angle_beta   90.00
_cell.angle_gamma   90.00
#
_symmetry.space_group_name_H-M   'P 1'
#
loop_
_entity.id
_entity.type
_entity.pdbx_description
1 polymer ?
#
loop_
_entity_poly.entity_id
_entity_poly.type
_entity_poly.pdbx_seq_one_letter_code
_entity_poly.pdbx_strand_id
1 'polypeptide(L)'
;MHKTLYRSLLLLVILPLIVSCETLNHQAAIQKNNELFFTYYLPKSTPEEPLIINPTVITTEFKYEDGCLLAFDGSRWMTPVFPEGHATFNSHHKTLRLLGTSYKMGNVISAAGYVHAYNSEKVKNYSNSPAEKCITEYLATYYGDYEKIDLDKN
;
A
#
# COMPACT_ATOMS: atom_id res chain seq x y z
N MET A 1 -56.33 7.64 8.48
CA MET A 1 -55.44 7.53 7.31
C MET A 1 -54.11 8.31 7.42
N HIS A 2 -53.81 9.07 8.48
CA HIS A 2 -52.58 9.87 8.59
C HIS A 2 -51.34 9.14 9.20
N LYS A 3 -51.53 8.00 9.85
CA LYS A 3 -50.41 7.27 10.51
C LYS A 3 -49.53 6.45 9.58
N THR A 4 -50.02 6.05 8.43
CA THR A 4 -49.27 5.27 7.43
C THR A 4 -48.33 6.10 6.57
N LEU A 5 -48.68 7.37 6.32
CA LEU A 5 -47.83 8.27 5.54
C LEU A 5 -46.53 8.67 6.30
N TYR A 6 -46.61 8.83 7.61
CA TYR A 6 -45.41 9.20 8.43
C TYR A 6 -44.37 8.09 8.53
N ARG A 7 -44.80 6.81 8.51
CA ARG A 7 -43.85 5.68 8.51
C ARG A 7 -43.08 5.53 7.22
N SER A 8 -43.71 5.80 6.07
CA SER A 8 -43.02 5.76 4.77
C SER A 8 -42.06 6.93 4.57
N LEU A 9 -42.38 8.11 5.11
CA LEU A 9 -41.51 9.28 5.01
C LEU A 9 -40.26 9.14 5.88
N LEU A 10 -40.38 8.51 7.05
CA LEU A 10 -39.23 8.28 7.96
C LEU A 10 -38.22 7.28 7.37
N LEU A 11 -38.70 6.26 6.65
CA LEU A 11 -37.84 5.28 5.98
C LEU A 11 -37.05 5.86 4.81
N LEU A 12 -37.63 6.85 4.11
CA LEU A 12 -36.97 7.49 2.95
C LEU A 12 -35.83 8.45 3.36
N VAL A 13 -35.87 9.00 4.57
CA VAL A 13 -34.84 9.92 5.09
C VAL A 13 -33.64 9.16 5.67
N ILE A 14 -33.82 7.93 6.16
CA ILE A 14 -32.75 7.15 6.78
C ILE A 14 -31.85 6.47 5.73
N LEU A 15 -32.36 6.12 4.53
CA LEU A 15 -31.58 5.42 3.50
C LEU A 15 -30.36 6.23 2.99
N PRO A 16 -30.41 7.55 2.75
CA PRO A 16 -29.24 8.29 2.27
C PRO A 16 -28.13 8.50 3.33
N LEU A 17 -28.46 8.38 4.63
CA LEU A 17 -27.47 8.56 5.69
C LEU A 17 -26.54 7.36 5.85
N ILE A 18 -26.95 6.17 5.46
CA ILE A 18 -26.14 4.95 5.56
C ILE A 18 -25.08 4.90 4.44
N VAL A 19 -25.42 5.34 3.23
CA VAL A 19 -24.49 5.34 2.08
C VAL A 19 -23.36 6.35 2.25
N SER A 20 -23.60 7.44 2.97
CA SER A 20 -22.61 8.51 3.22
C SER A 20 -21.48 8.09 4.19
N CYS A 21 -21.73 7.11 5.05
CA CYS A 21 -20.76 6.68 6.06
C CYS A 21 -19.69 5.72 5.50
N GLU A 22 -20.03 4.89 4.50
CA GLU A 22 -19.10 3.94 3.90
C GLU A 22 -18.07 4.64 2.99
N THR A 23 -18.47 5.67 2.26
CA THR A 23 -17.56 6.44 1.39
C THR A 23 -16.54 7.25 2.18
N LEU A 24 -16.92 7.83 3.32
CA LEU A 24 -16.02 8.57 4.20
C LEU A 24 -14.97 7.66 4.83
N ASN A 25 -15.36 6.46 5.26
CA ASN A 25 -14.44 5.49 5.84
C ASN A 25 -13.43 4.94 4.80
N HIS A 26 -13.87 4.78 3.55
CA HIS A 26 -12.99 4.30 2.47
C HIS A 26 -11.96 5.37 2.08
N GLN A 27 -12.35 6.63 1.95
CA GLN A 27 -11.44 7.74 1.68
C GLN A 27 -10.44 7.97 2.82
N ALA A 28 -10.87 7.89 4.08
CA ALA A 28 -9.98 8.01 5.24
C ALA A 28 -8.96 6.85 5.29
N ALA A 29 -9.35 5.64 4.92
CA ALA A 29 -8.45 4.49 4.85
C ALA A 29 -7.41 4.64 3.73
N ILE A 30 -7.78 5.16 2.55
CA ILE A 30 -6.87 5.44 1.44
C ILE A 30 -5.88 6.55 1.81
N GLN A 31 -6.36 7.64 2.41
CA GLN A 31 -5.52 8.75 2.82
C GLN A 31 -4.48 8.32 3.88
N LYS A 32 -4.87 7.45 4.82
CA LYS A 32 -3.96 6.92 5.84
C LYS A 32 -2.88 5.99 5.28
N ASN A 33 -3.15 5.27 4.19
CA ASN A 33 -2.17 4.43 3.51
C ASN A 33 -1.09 5.27 2.80
N ASN A 34 -1.45 6.45 2.28
CA ASN A 34 -0.53 7.34 1.58
C ASN A 34 0.58 7.93 2.48
N GLU A 35 0.45 7.79 3.80
CA GLU A 35 1.44 8.27 4.78
C GLU A 35 2.43 7.17 5.23
N LEU A 36 2.30 5.95 4.74
CA LEU A 36 3.08 4.80 5.23
C LEU A 36 4.22 4.39 4.30
N PHE A 37 4.11 4.65 3.00
CA PHE A 37 5.08 4.27 1.98
C PHE A 37 4.99 5.20 0.77
N PHE A 38 6.03 5.23 -0.04
CA PHE A 38 5.98 5.93 -1.31
C PHE A 38 5.19 5.13 -2.35
N THR A 39 4.53 5.86 -3.28
CA THR A 39 3.98 5.26 -4.50
C THR A 39 4.47 6.01 -5.74
N TYR A 40 4.52 5.30 -6.87
CA TYR A 40 4.92 5.85 -8.16
C TYR A 40 4.06 5.30 -9.29
N TYR A 41 3.98 6.06 -10.37
CA TYR A 41 3.30 5.60 -11.57
C TYR A 41 4.18 4.62 -12.34
N LEU A 42 3.71 3.40 -12.51
CA LEU A 42 4.33 2.45 -13.41
C LEU A 42 3.95 2.85 -14.85
N PRO A 43 4.91 3.17 -15.74
CA PRO A 43 4.60 3.48 -17.12
C PRO A 43 3.87 2.29 -17.77
N LYS A 44 2.86 2.58 -18.58
CA LYS A 44 2.20 1.52 -19.35
C LYS A 44 3.12 1.05 -20.47
N SER A 45 3.34 -0.24 -20.53
CA SER A 45 3.99 -0.87 -21.69
C SER A 45 3.03 -0.82 -22.87
N THR A 46 3.50 -0.37 -24.02
CA THR A 46 2.80 -0.46 -25.30
C THR A 46 3.58 -1.35 -26.26
N PRO A 47 2.95 -1.90 -27.34
CA PRO A 47 3.68 -2.67 -28.32
C PRO A 47 4.83 -1.89 -28.99
N GLU A 48 4.64 -0.56 -29.13
CA GLU A 48 5.61 0.35 -29.75
C GLU A 48 6.73 0.75 -28.77
N GLU A 49 6.41 0.82 -27.48
CA GLU A 49 7.33 1.18 -26.42
C GLU A 49 7.25 0.15 -25.28
N PRO A 50 7.89 -1.01 -25.42
CA PRO A 50 7.90 -2.01 -24.38
C PRO A 50 8.66 -1.50 -23.16
N LEU A 51 8.03 -1.59 -21.99
CA LEU A 51 8.67 -1.25 -20.73
C LEU A 51 9.73 -2.31 -20.40
N ILE A 52 11.00 -1.99 -20.66
CA ILE A 52 12.12 -2.86 -20.29
C ILE A 52 12.54 -2.51 -18.86
N ILE A 53 12.11 -3.32 -17.90
CA ILE A 53 12.59 -3.26 -16.53
C ILE A 53 13.52 -4.46 -16.33
N ASN A 54 14.75 -4.21 -15.88
CA ASN A 54 15.68 -5.26 -15.45
C ASN A 54 15.70 -5.29 -13.91
N PRO A 55 14.65 -5.78 -13.26
CA PRO A 55 14.60 -5.83 -11.81
C PRO A 55 15.55 -6.92 -11.31
N THR A 56 16.10 -6.71 -10.13
CA THR A 56 16.65 -7.81 -9.34
C THR A 56 15.55 -8.43 -8.50
N VAL A 57 15.80 -9.61 -7.97
CA VAL A 57 14.93 -10.17 -6.93
C VAL A 57 15.37 -9.60 -5.60
N ILE A 58 14.46 -8.97 -4.88
CA ILE A 58 14.68 -8.54 -3.50
C ILE A 58 13.83 -9.38 -2.56
N THR A 59 14.44 -9.77 -1.45
CA THR A 59 13.77 -10.53 -0.39
C THR A 59 13.69 -9.64 0.84
N THR A 60 12.49 -9.41 1.35
CA THR A 60 12.26 -8.51 2.47
C THR A 60 11.23 -9.04 3.44
N GLU A 61 11.41 -8.72 4.72
CA GLU A 61 10.42 -8.85 5.78
C GLU A 61 9.78 -7.49 6.03
N PHE A 62 8.45 -7.43 6.17
CA PHE A 62 7.76 -6.19 6.50
C PHE A 62 7.45 -6.08 7.99
N LYS A 63 7.66 -4.88 8.54
CA LYS A 63 7.33 -4.52 9.92
C LYS A 63 6.50 -3.24 9.96
N TYR A 64 5.53 -3.21 10.88
CA TYR A 64 4.79 -1.98 11.18
C TYR A 64 5.10 -1.55 12.61
N GLU A 65 5.79 -0.43 12.75
CA GLU A 65 6.27 0.10 14.03
C GLU A 65 6.18 1.63 14.04
N ASP A 66 5.72 2.20 15.15
CA ASP A 66 5.59 3.65 15.37
C ASP A 66 4.80 4.40 14.28
N GLY A 67 3.85 3.70 13.65
CA GLY A 67 3.05 4.24 12.56
C GLY A 67 3.75 4.23 11.20
N CYS A 68 4.88 3.54 11.05
CA CYS A 68 5.64 3.38 9.81
C CYS A 68 5.58 1.94 9.30
N LEU A 69 5.43 1.78 8.00
CA LEU A 69 5.66 0.51 7.32
C LEU A 69 7.10 0.48 6.82
N LEU A 70 7.86 -0.51 7.26
CA LEU A 70 9.27 -0.67 6.93
C LEU A 70 9.52 -2.04 6.29
N ALA A 71 10.50 -2.12 5.39
CA ALA A 71 11.00 -3.35 4.78
C ALA A 71 12.42 -3.63 5.29
N PHE A 72 12.74 -4.89 5.59
CA PHE A 72 14.05 -5.34 6.05
C PHE A 72 14.63 -6.40 5.12
N ASP A 73 15.86 -6.20 4.63
CA ASP A 73 16.53 -7.13 3.70
C ASP A 73 17.51 -8.10 4.38
N GLY A 74 17.47 -8.19 5.73
CA GLY A 74 18.42 -8.96 6.53
C GLY A 74 19.61 -8.12 7.01
N SER A 75 19.83 -6.93 6.47
CA SER A 75 20.94 -6.04 6.86
C SER A 75 20.49 -4.63 7.25
N ARG A 76 19.43 -4.10 6.65
CA ARG A 76 18.97 -2.73 6.86
C ARG A 76 17.46 -2.60 6.78
N TRP A 77 16.95 -1.57 7.45
CA TRP A 77 15.56 -1.12 7.32
C TRP A 77 15.43 -0.09 6.20
N MET A 78 14.38 -0.22 5.41
CA MET A 78 14.13 0.57 4.22
C MET A 78 12.69 1.07 4.18
N THR A 79 12.46 2.24 3.61
CA THR A 79 11.12 2.72 3.30
C THR A 79 10.65 2.03 2.01
N PRO A 80 9.50 1.33 2.03
CA PRO A 80 8.99 0.69 0.82
C PRO A 80 8.42 1.69 -0.17
N VAL A 81 8.59 1.38 -1.46
CA VAL A 81 8.07 2.14 -2.61
C VAL A 81 7.33 1.18 -3.52
N PHE A 82 6.04 1.39 -3.74
CA PHE A 82 5.21 0.51 -4.56
C PHE A 82 4.66 1.22 -5.79
N PRO A 83 4.36 0.50 -6.87
CA PRO A 83 3.53 1.04 -7.93
C PRO A 83 2.15 1.43 -7.38
N GLU A 84 1.58 2.50 -7.92
CA GLU A 84 0.26 2.97 -7.50
C GLU A 84 -0.80 1.87 -7.67
N GLY A 85 -1.63 1.68 -6.66
CA GLY A 85 -2.64 0.62 -6.63
C GLY A 85 -2.14 -0.79 -6.30
N HIS A 86 -0.81 -1.04 -6.23
CA HIS A 86 -0.28 -2.36 -5.89
C HIS A 86 -0.39 -2.68 -4.40
N ALA A 87 -0.27 -1.68 -3.52
CA ALA A 87 -0.19 -1.88 -2.09
C ALA A 87 -1.32 -1.19 -1.33
N THR A 88 -1.88 -1.88 -0.35
CA THR A 88 -2.74 -1.29 0.69
C THR A 88 -2.37 -1.89 2.04
N PHE A 89 -2.48 -1.10 3.10
CA PHE A 89 -2.15 -1.54 4.45
C PHE A 89 -3.33 -1.40 5.40
N ASN A 90 -3.62 -2.46 6.14
CA ASN A 90 -4.60 -2.43 7.22
C ASN A 90 -3.87 -2.37 8.57
N SER A 91 -3.85 -1.18 9.18
CA SER A 91 -3.16 -0.93 10.45
C SER A 91 -3.79 -1.67 11.64
N HIS A 92 -5.10 -1.95 11.60
CA HIS A 92 -5.80 -2.67 12.65
C HIS A 92 -5.40 -4.16 12.67
N HIS A 93 -5.34 -4.78 11.50
CA HIS A 93 -4.95 -6.18 11.35
C HIS A 93 -3.45 -6.37 11.10
N LYS A 94 -2.68 -5.29 11.00
CA LYS A 94 -1.25 -5.30 10.65
C LYS A 94 -0.97 -6.17 9.43
N THR A 95 -1.75 -5.95 8.37
CA THR A 95 -1.71 -6.74 7.15
C THR A 95 -1.43 -5.84 5.95
N LEU A 96 -0.39 -6.17 5.20
CA LEU A 96 -0.04 -5.58 3.91
C LEU A 96 -0.69 -6.41 2.81
N ARG A 97 -1.46 -5.78 1.93
CA ARG A 97 -2.04 -6.42 0.76
C ARG A 97 -1.32 -5.93 -0.49
N LEU A 98 -0.74 -6.85 -1.26
CA LEU A 98 -0.01 -6.58 -2.49
C LEU A 98 -0.70 -7.32 -3.64
N LEU A 99 -1.17 -6.59 -4.66
CA LEU A 99 -1.91 -7.12 -5.82
C LEU A 99 -3.01 -8.13 -5.43
N GLY A 100 -3.72 -7.84 -4.34
CA GLY A 100 -4.82 -8.67 -3.87
C GLY A 100 -4.43 -9.77 -2.86
N THR A 101 -3.16 -10.14 -2.75
CA THR A 101 -2.67 -11.13 -1.77
C THR A 101 -2.33 -10.45 -0.45
N SER A 102 -2.73 -11.05 0.66
CA SER A 102 -2.53 -10.51 2.01
C SER A 102 -1.34 -11.15 2.71
N TYR A 103 -0.47 -10.31 3.27
CA TYR A 103 0.74 -10.69 3.99
C TYR A 103 0.68 -10.12 5.41
N LYS A 104 0.92 -10.95 6.41
CA LYS A 104 1.05 -10.49 7.80
C LYS A 104 2.45 -9.89 8.01
N MET A 105 2.55 -8.97 8.97
CA MET A 105 3.87 -8.50 9.41
C MET A 105 4.72 -9.67 9.88
N GLY A 106 6.02 -9.63 9.58
CA GLY A 106 6.96 -10.74 9.80
C GLY A 106 6.98 -11.78 8.66
N ASN A 107 6.08 -11.71 7.68
CA ASN A 107 6.24 -12.56 6.49
C ASN A 107 7.41 -12.08 5.64
N VAL A 108 8.22 -13.02 5.20
CA VAL A 108 9.29 -12.79 4.23
C VAL A 108 8.69 -12.92 2.83
N ILE A 109 8.96 -11.91 2.00
CA ILE A 109 8.41 -11.79 0.64
C ILE A 109 9.58 -11.64 -0.33
N SER A 110 9.56 -12.42 -1.41
CA SER A 110 10.35 -12.21 -2.60
C SER A 110 9.56 -11.35 -3.58
N ALA A 111 10.21 -10.42 -4.24
CA ALA A 111 9.57 -9.57 -5.25
C ALA A 111 10.58 -9.06 -6.28
N ALA A 112 10.10 -8.74 -7.46
CA ALA A 112 10.86 -7.97 -8.44
C ALA A 112 11.05 -6.54 -7.94
N GLY A 113 12.29 -6.07 -7.84
CA GLY A 113 12.58 -4.74 -7.31
C GLY A 113 14.07 -4.41 -7.26
N TYR A 114 14.40 -3.33 -6.58
CA TYR A 114 15.78 -2.94 -6.28
C TYR A 114 15.85 -2.06 -5.04
N VAL A 115 17.02 -2.02 -4.42
CA VAL A 115 17.31 -1.17 -3.25
C VAL A 115 18.25 -0.05 -3.68
N HIS A 116 17.97 1.16 -3.22
CA HIS A 116 18.81 2.34 -3.48
C HIS A 116 18.79 3.31 -2.31
N ALA A 117 19.82 4.17 -2.23
CA ALA A 117 19.86 5.23 -1.25
C ALA A 117 18.71 6.24 -1.49
N TYR A 118 18.15 6.76 -0.40
CA TYR A 118 17.18 7.85 -0.46
C TYR A 118 17.80 9.08 -1.12
N ASN A 119 17.05 9.71 -2.02
CA ASN A 119 17.44 10.94 -2.68
C ASN A 119 16.20 11.83 -2.82
N SER A 120 16.21 12.97 -2.10
CA SER A 120 15.09 13.91 -2.07
C SER A 120 14.69 14.45 -3.44
N GLU A 121 15.64 14.58 -4.38
CA GLU A 121 15.34 15.07 -5.72
C GLU A 121 14.61 14.01 -6.57
N LYS A 122 14.99 12.73 -6.40
CA LYS A 122 14.34 11.63 -7.13
C LYS A 122 12.92 11.36 -6.65
N VAL A 123 12.67 11.48 -5.34
CA VAL A 123 11.33 11.21 -4.78
C VAL A 123 10.30 12.30 -5.10
N LYS A 124 10.69 13.42 -5.66
CA LYS A 124 9.75 14.45 -6.18
C LYS A 124 8.85 13.92 -7.30
N ASN A 125 9.26 12.84 -7.97
CA ASN A 125 8.48 12.18 -9.02
C ASN A 125 7.54 11.09 -8.50
N TYR A 126 7.52 10.86 -7.18
CA TYR A 126 6.59 9.91 -6.61
C TYR A 126 5.21 10.54 -6.44
N SER A 127 4.15 9.72 -6.54
CA SER A 127 2.77 10.20 -6.47
C SER A 127 2.32 10.55 -5.06
N ASN A 128 3.04 10.04 -4.05
CA ASN A 128 2.85 10.40 -2.64
C ASN A 128 4.16 10.33 -1.87
N SER A 129 4.14 10.79 -0.62
CA SER A 129 5.25 10.68 0.33
C SER A 129 4.76 10.17 1.68
N PRO A 130 5.44 9.21 2.31
CA PRO A 130 5.16 8.87 3.69
C PRO A 130 5.52 10.01 4.65
N ALA A 131 5.08 9.88 5.91
CA ALA A 131 5.48 10.80 6.97
C ALA A 131 7.02 10.84 7.07
N GLU A 132 7.61 12.01 7.27
CA GLU A 132 9.07 12.22 7.26
C GLU A 132 9.80 11.26 8.21
N LYS A 133 9.24 10.99 9.39
CA LYS A 133 9.79 10.04 10.36
C LYS A 133 9.87 8.59 9.86
N CYS A 134 9.15 8.26 8.78
CA CYS A 134 9.12 6.93 8.17
C CYS A 134 10.10 6.79 7.00
N ILE A 135 10.79 7.88 6.64
CA ILE A 135 11.79 7.88 5.57
C ILE A 135 13.13 7.44 6.15
N THR A 136 13.65 6.35 5.64
CA THR A 136 14.95 5.78 6.02
C THR A 136 16.04 6.18 5.01
N GLU A 137 17.30 5.85 5.32
CA GLU A 137 18.44 6.09 4.43
C GLU A 137 18.32 5.34 3.08
N TYR A 138 17.57 4.23 3.05
CA TYR A 138 17.40 3.40 1.86
C TYR A 138 15.94 3.23 1.51
N LEU A 139 15.67 3.07 0.22
CA LEU A 139 14.36 2.75 -0.32
C LEU A 139 14.39 1.35 -0.95
N ALA A 140 13.33 0.57 -0.70
CA ALA A 140 13.06 -0.68 -1.39
C ALA A 140 11.95 -0.45 -2.42
N THR A 141 12.33 -0.34 -3.69
CA THR A 141 11.38 -0.10 -4.79
C THR A 141 10.97 -1.43 -5.39
N TYR A 142 9.67 -1.69 -5.38
CA TYR A 142 9.04 -2.90 -5.88
C TYR A 142 8.40 -2.64 -7.25
N TYR A 143 8.40 -3.66 -8.11
CA TYR A 143 7.72 -3.65 -9.41
C TYR A 143 6.53 -4.60 -9.46
N GLY A 144 6.59 -5.71 -8.72
CA GLY A 144 5.58 -6.77 -8.73
C GLY A 144 6.16 -8.12 -8.33
N ASP A 145 5.53 -9.20 -8.80
CA ASP A 145 5.96 -10.59 -8.58
C ASP A 145 6.15 -10.94 -7.11
N TYR A 146 5.17 -10.51 -6.29
CA TYR A 146 5.21 -10.72 -4.84
C TYR A 146 4.92 -12.17 -4.50
N GLU A 147 5.88 -12.85 -3.90
CA GLU A 147 5.78 -14.24 -3.47
C GLU A 147 6.19 -14.39 -2.01
N LYS A 148 5.37 -15.11 -1.23
CA LYS A 148 5.69 -15.44 0.15
C LYS A 148 6.75 -16.54 0.19
N ILE A 149 7.84 -16.32 0.94
CA ILE A 149 8.84 -17.34 1.21
C ILE A 149 8.48 -18.05 2.52
N ASP A 150 8.28 -19.37 2.44
CA ASP A 150 8.13 -20.24 3.61
C ASP A 150 9.53 -20.70 4.07
N LEU A 151 10.05 -20.05 5.12
CA LEU A 151 11.39 -20.37 5.68
C LEU A 151 11.47 -21.76 6.32
N ASP A 152 10.32 -22.39 6.63
CA ASP A 152 10.24 -23.69 7.28
C ASP A 152 10.39 -24.87 6.31
N LYS A 153 10.64 -24.64 5.03
CA LYS A 153 10.74 -25.68 3.98
C LYS A 153 12.16 -26.05 3.55
N ASN A 154 13.20 -25.53 4.26
CA ASN A 154 14.61 -25.89 3.98
C ASN A 154 15.21 -26.75 5.10
#